data_445e31391f98dd2bfd79c60d42c62b45
#
_entry.id   445e31391f98dd2bfd79c60d42c62b45
#
_cell.length_a   1.000
_cell.length_b   1.000
_cell.length_c   1.000
_cell.angle_alpha   90.00
_cell.angle_beta   90.00
_cell.angle_gamma   90.00
#
_symmetry.space_group_name_H-M   'P 1'
#
loop_
_entity.id
_entity.type
_entity.pdbx_description
1 polymer ?
#
loop_
_entity_poly.entity_id
_entity_poly.type
_entity_poly.pdbx_seq_one_letter_code
_entity_poly.pdbx_strand_id
1 'polypeptide(L)'
;MMSDAKNDAKGDATAVLKQWQEQEAAVRARMAEPGVLGLEQLKAVSGMDFLRGILEGKYPVAHIGKTLDFIPVEGEAGRIVFQGTPGLQHYNPLGSVHGGYFCTLLDSAVGCAVQSMLPAGVGYTTLEIKVNLIRAMSSKTGPVRAEGKVIQVGKQVGTAEGRIVDAAGRIYAHATTTCLIFPLP
;
A
#
# COMPACT_ATOMS: atom_id res chain seq x y z
N MET A 1 -7.25 35.79 -11.24
CA MET A 1 -7.54 34.45 -11.74
C MET A 1 -6.50 33.37 -11.35
N MET A 2 -5.16 33.62 -11.34
CA MET A 2 -4.16 32.60 -10.93
C MET A 2 -4.00 32.44 -9.40
N SER A 3 -4.41 33.40 -8.58
CA SER A 3 -4.35 33.32 -7.11
C SER A 3 -5.46 32.46 -6.52
N ASP A 4 -6.65 32.51 -7.10
CA ASP A 4 -7.82 31.79 -6.57
C ASP A 4 -7.71 30.29 -6.81
N ALA A 5 -7.28 29.86 -8.00
CA ALA A 5 -7.04 28.45 -8.31
C ALA A 5 -5.95 27.78 -7.42
N LYS A 6 -4.93 28.55 -6.97
CA LYS A 6 -3.91 28.05 -6.04
C LYS A 6 -4.43 27.95 -4.60
N ASN A 7 -5.36 28.81 -4.21
CA ASN A 7 -5.99 28.77 -2.89
C ASN A 7 -6.98 27.60 -2.79
N ASP A 8 -7.77 27.37 -3.83
CA ASP A 8 -8.73 26.26 -3.90
C ASP A 8 -8.01 24.89 -3.89
N ALA A 9 -6.95 24.73 -4.67
CA ALA A 9 -6.15 23.49 -4.68
C ALA A 9 -5.43 23.24 -3.34
N LYS A 10 -5.06 24.27 -2.60
CA LYS A 10 -4.44 24.15 -1.27
C LYS A 10 -5.46 23.83 -0.19
N GLY A 11 -6.67 24.35 -0.30
CA GLY A 11 -7.80 24.02 0.58
C GLY A 11 -8.22 22.56 0.42
N ASP A 12 -8.29 22.07 -0.83
CA ASP A 12 -8.62 20.68 -1.17
C ASP A 12 -7.56 19.71 -0.61
N ALA A 13 -6.27 19.97 -0.82
CA ALA A 13 -5.20 19.15 -0.29
C ALA A 13 -5.20 19.05 1.25
N THR A 14 -5.59 20.12 1.95
CA THR A 14 -5.69 20.13 3.42
C THR A 14 -6.86 19.26 3.90
N ALA A 15 -7.99 19.33 3.22
CA ALA A 15 -9.16 18.48 3.52
C ALA A 15 -8.85 17.00 3.27
N VAL A 16 -8.21 16.67 2.14
CA VAL A 16 -7.77 15.31 1.82
C VAL A 16 -6.79 14.79 2.87
N LEU A 17 -5.81 15.60 3.27
CA LEU A 17 -4.84 15.20 4.31
C LEU A 17 -5.52 14.87 5.64
N LYS A 18 -6.47 15.70 6.07
CA LYS A 18 -7.24 15.47 7.29
C LYS A 18 -8.03 14.17 7.21
N GLN A 19 -8.72 13.93 6.10
CA GLN A 19 -9.44 12.68 5.86
C GLN A 19 -8.51 11.47 5.92
N TRP A 20 -7.33 11.54 5.33
CA TRP A 20 -6.35 10.46 5.37
C TRP A 20 -5.86 10.16 6.79
N GLN A 21 -5.60 11.20 7.58
CA GLN A 21 -5.18 11.05 8.98
C GLN A 21 -6.28 10.45 9.85
N GLU A 22 -7.53 10.88 9.67
CA GLU A 22 -8.69 10.31 10.39
C GLU A 22 -8.89 8.84 10.03
N GLN A 23 -8.80 8.49 8.77
CA GLN A 23 -8.92 7.11 8.30
C GLN A 23 -7.78 6.23 8.84
N GLU A 24 -6.52 6.70 8.78
CA GLU A 24 -5.37 5.98 9.33
C GLU A 24 -5.55 5.75 10.83
N ALA A 25 -5.93 6.77 11.59
CA ALA A 25 -6.17 6.66 13.02
C ALA A 25 -7.27 5.63 13.35
N ALA A 26 -8.37 5.63 12.58
CA ALA A 26 -9.44 4.66 12.74
C ALA A 26 -9.02 3.22 12.42
N VAL A 27 -8.16 3.01 11.42
CA VAL A 27 -7.62 1.69 11.10
C VAL A 27 -6.64 1.24 12.19
N ARG A 28 -5.68 2.11 12.60
CA ARG A 28 -4.70 1.78 13.65
C ARG A 28 -5.36 1.43 14.99
N ALA A 29 -6.46 2.09 15.34
CA ALA A 29 -7.18 1.84 16.60
C ALA A 29 -7.79 0.44 16.72
N ARG A 30 -8.05 -0.24 15.59
CA ARG A 30 -8.62 -1.60 15.57
C ARG A 30 -7.68 -2.67 15.04
N MET A 31 -6.50 -2.28 14.55
CA MET A 31 -5.54 -3.19 13.94
C MET A 31 -5.06 -4.24 14.93
N ALA A 32 -5.00 -5.49 14.50
CA ALA A 32 -4.36 -6.55 15.27
C ALA A 32 -2.83 -6.37 15.29
N GLU A 33 -2.18 -6.98 16.30
CA GLU A 33 -0.71 -7.00 16.36
C GLU A 33 -0.12 -7.72 15.14
N PRO A 34 1.11 -7.36 14.75
CA PRO A 34 1.81 -8.03 13.66
C PRO A 34 1.98 -9.52 13.92
N GLY A 35 1.78 -10.31 12.87
CA GLY A 35 1.89 -11.77 12.97
C GLY A 35 1.81 -12.44 11.62
N VAL A 36 1.72 -13.77 11.67
CA VAL A 36 1.54 -14.63 10.48
C VAL A 36 0.28 -15.46 10.69
N LEU A 37 -0.61 -15.45 9.70
CA LEU A 37 -1.78 -16.31 9.72
C LEU A 37 -1.38 -17.76 9.44
N GLY A 38 -1.96 -18.71 10.16
CA GLY A 38 -1.71 -20.13 9.94
C GLY A 38 -2.16 -20.58 8.54
N LEU A 39 -1.44 -21.55 7.96
CA LEU A 39 -1.67 -22.00 6.58
C LEU A 39 -3.13 -22.44 6.33
N GLU A 40 -3.72 -23.22 7.24
CA GLU A 40 -5.09 -23.71 7.12
C GLU A 40 -6.12 -22.55 7.16
N GLN A 41 -5.87 -21.52 7.97
CA GLN A 41 -6.71 -20.34 7.99
C GLN A 41 -6.57 -19.54 6.70
N LEU A 42 -5.33 -19.44 6.17
CA LEU A 42 -5.06 -18.74 4.92
C LEU A 42 -5.73 -19.45 3.72
N LYS A 43 -5.71 -20.78 3.69
CA LYS A 43 -6.40 -21.58 2.68
C LYS A 43 -7.93 -21.42 2.71
N ALA A 44 -8.49 -21.15 3.87
CA ALA A 44 -9.94 -21.08 4.07
C ALA A 44 -10.59 -19.76 3.61
N VAL A 45 -9.79 -18.73 3.29
CA VAL A 45 -10.29 -17.38 2.96
C VAL A 45 -9.84 -16.94 1.58
N SER A 46 -10.67 -16.15 0.90
CA SER A 46 -10.25 -15.48 -0.33
C SER A 46 -9.25 -14.38 -0.02
N GLY A 47 -8.46 -13.97 -1.03
CA GLY A 47 -7.51 -12.86 -0.86
C GLY A 47 -8.19 -11.57 -0.41
N MET A 48 -9.38 -11.26 -0.93
CA MET A 48 -10.10 -10.05 -0.51
C MET A 48 -10.64 -10.16 0.93
N ASP A 49 -11.14 -11.33 1.33
CA ASP A 49 -11.64 -11.52 2.71
C ASP A 49 -10.48 -11.51 3.72
N PHE A 50 -9.30 -12.00 3.34
CA PHE A 50 -8.09 -11.87 4.14
C PHE A 50 -7.71 -10.39 4.34
N LEU A 51 -7.62 -9.60 3.25
CA LEU A 51 -7.28 -8.18 3.32
C LEU A 51 -8.32 -7.36 4.08
N ARG A 52 -9.61 -7.68 3.89
CA ARG A 52 -10.70 -7.08 4.67
C ARG A 52 -10.55 -7.42 6.16
N GLY A 53 -10.23 -8.66 6.49
CA GLY A 53 -9.99 -9.08 7.87
C GLY A 53 -8.81 -8.34 8.53
N ILE A 54 -7.76 -7.99 7.76
CA ILE A 54 -6.68 -7.12 8.26
C ILE A 54 -7.21 -5.71 8.55
N LEU A 55 -7.97 -5.11 7.63
CA LEU A 55 -8.55 -3.77 7.79
C LEU A 55 -9.53 -3.68 8.97
N GLU A 56 -10.21 -4.78 9.29
CA GLU A 56 -11.16 -4.91 10.40
C GLU A 56 -10.50 -5.31 11.74
N GLY A 57 -9.19 -5.60 11.74
CA GLY A 57 -8.45 -6.05 12.92
C GLY A 57 -8.68 -7.51 13.30
N LYS A 58 -9.28 -8.31 12.42
CA LYS A 58 -9.51 -9.75 12.62
C LYS A 58 -8.26 -10.59 12.38
N TYR A 59 -7.40 -10.16 11.45
CA TYR A 59 -6.17 -10.84 11.08
C TYR A 59 -4.95 -9.96 11.35
N PRO A 60 -3.79 -10.58 11.63
CA PRO A 60 -2.56 -9.84 11.91
C PRO A 60 -2.09 -9.05 10.69
N VAL A 61 -1.41 -7.92 10.94
CA VAL A 61 -0.70 -7.19 9.91
C VAL A 61 0.70 -7.76 9.69
N ALA A 62 1.30 -7.45 8.54
CA ALA A 62 2.65 -7.87 8.26
C ALA A 62 3.67 -7.13 9.16
N HIS A 63 4.68 -7.85 9.69
CA HIS A 63 5.75 -7.28 10.50
C HIS A 63 6.51 -6.15 9.79
N ILE A 64 6.68 -6.25 8.47
CA ILE A 64 7.37 -5.22 7.67
C ILE A 64 6.63 -3.87 7.72
N GLY A 65 5.29 -3.88 7.80
CA GLY A 65 4.48 -2.68 7.95
C GLY A 65 4.77 -1.96 9.26
N LYS A 66 4.93 -2.71 10.38
CA LYS A 66 5.34 -2.14 11.67
C LYS A 66 6.77 -1.58 11.62
N THR A 67 7.69 -2.29 10.97
CA THR A 67 9.11 -1.88 10.85
C THR A 67 9.26 -0.58 10.07
N LEU A 68 8.50 -0.39 9.00
CA LEU A 68 8.59 0.78 8.12
C LEU A 68 7.42 1.76 8.29
N ASP A 69 6.60 1.58 9.34
CA ASP A 69 5.47 2.44 9.71
C ASP A 69 4.52 2.74 8.55
N PHE A 70 3.95 1.69 7.95
CA PHE A 70 2.87 1.80 6.99
C PHE A 70 1.81 0.72 7.20
N ILE A 71 0.56 1.02 6.82
CA ILE A 71 -0.59 0.13 7.00
C ILE A 71 -1.51 0.15 5.77
N PRO A 72 -2.27 -0.92 5.50
CA PRO A 72 -3.39 -0.85 4.57
C PRO A 72 -4.48 0.06 5.16
N VAL A 73 -5.08 0.90 4.34
CA VAL A 73 -6.14 1.84 4.77
C VAL A 73 -7.43 1.68 3.99
N GLU A 74 -7.35 1.18 2.75
CA GLU A 74 -8.49 0.92 1.89
C GLU A 74 -8.26 -0.35 1.08
N GLY A 75 -9.36 -1.06 0.73
CA GLY A 75 -9.29 -2.22 -0.14
C GLY A 75 -10.61 -2.59 -0.77
N GLU A 76 -10.57 -2.88 -2.07
CA GLU A 76 -11.61 -3.50 -2.86
C GLU A 76 -10.96 -4.47 -3.86
N ALA A 77 -11.76 -5.35 -4.46
CA ALA A 77 -11.22 -6.32 -5.42
C ALA A 77 -10.49 -5.62 -6.58
N GLY A 78 -9.22 -5.95 -6.75
CA GLY A 78 -8.34 -5.36 -7.76
C GLY A 78 -7.70 -4.01 -7.38
N ARG A 79 -8.01 -3.44 -6.21
CA ARG A 79 -7.41 -2.18 -5.75
C ARG A 79 -7.14 -2.19 -4.25
N ILE A 80 -5.91 -1.91 -3.86
CA ILE A 80 -5.51 -1.79 -2.44
C ILE A 80 -4.70 -0.51 -2.24
N VAL A 81 -4.92 0.16 -1.11
CA VAL A 81 -4.20 1.38 -0.73
C VAL A 81 -3.52 1.17 0.61
N PHE A 82 -2.22 1.42 0.63
CA PHE A 82 -1.43 1.54 1.84
C PHE A 82 -1.10 3.00 2.12
N GLN A 83 -1.00 3.37 3.39
CA GLN A 83 -0.57 4.69 3.84
C GLN A 83 0.62 4.55 4.77
N GLY A 84 1.61 5.43 4.61
CA GLY A 84 2.75 5.54 5.51
C GLY A 84 3.22 6.99 5.60
N THR A 85 3.93 7.31 6.69
CA THR A 85 4.52 8.64 6.90
C THR A 85 6.03 8.53 6.93
N PRO A 86 6.73 9.04 5.90
CA PRO A 86 8.20 9.04 5.87
C PRO A 86 8.80 9.76 7.08
N GLY A 87 9.73 9.11 7.76
CA GLY A 87 10.44 9.65 8.92
C GLY A 87 11.96 9.49 8.80
N LEU A 88 12.72 10.01 9.77
CA LEU A 88 14.19 9.94 9.80
C LEU A 88 14.72 8.51 9.79
N GLN A 89 13.99 7.56 10.38
CA GLN A 89 14.31 6.13 10.38
C GLN A 89 14.34 5.50 8.99
N HIS A 90 13.78 6.17 7.99
CA HIS A 90 13.76 5.71 6.60
C HIS A 90 14.85 6.36 5.72
N TYR A 91 15.76 7.17 6.31
CA TYR A 91 16.73 7.93 5.53
C TYR A 91 17.91 7.08 5.08
N ASN A 92 18.45 7.45 3.92
CA ASN A 92 19.78 7.08 3.48
C ASN A 92 20.84 8.06 4.05
N PRO A 93 22.13 7.76 3.95
CA PRO A 93 23.19 8.66 4.44
C PRO A 93 23.24 10.03 3.72
N LEU A 94 22.55 10.18 2.58
CA LEU A 94 22.53 11.42 1.79
C LEU A 94 21.44 12.41 2.26
N GLY A 95 20.67 12.06 3.30
CA GLY A 95 19.70 12.96 3.91
C GLY A 95 18.31 12.96 3.25
N SER A 96 17.95 11.89 2.56
CA SER A 96 16.60 11.68 1.99
C SER A 96 16.07 10.29 2.31
N VAL A 97 14.76 10.07 2.15
CA VAL A 97 14.16 8.75 2.32
C VAL A 97 14.77 7.77 1.33
N HIS A 98 15.22 6.62 1.85
CA HIS A 98 15.84 5.55 1.06
C HIS A 98 14.86 4.98 0.03
N GLY A 99 15.32 4.69 -1.19
CA GLY A 99 14.50 4.11 -2.25
C GLY A 99 13.82 2.79 -1.87
N GLY A 100 14.41 2.02 -0.95
CA GLY A 100 13.82 0.80 -0.40
C GLY A 100 12.48 1.02 0.29
N TYR A 101 12.25 2.16 0.95
CA TYR A 101 10.96 2.51 1.53
C TYR A 101 9.87 2.58 0.45
N PHE A 102 10.15 3.26 -0.66
CA PHE A 102 9.23 3.35 -1.80
C PHE A 102 8.94 1.97 -2.40
N CYS A 103 9.99 1.15 -2.58
CA CYS A 103 9.84 -0.19 -3.14
C CYS A 103 8.96 -1.08 -2.27
N THR A 104 9.19 -1.10 -0.95
CA THR A 104 8.40 -1.93 -0.02
C THR A 104 6.95 -1.48 0.05
N LEU A 105 6.70 -0.17 0.08
CA LEU A 105 5.35 0.37 0.11
C LEU A 105 4.59 0.07 -1.18
N LEU A 106 5.25 0.17 -2.34
CA LEU A 106 4.68 -0.17 -3.64
C LEU A 106 4.46 -1.67 -3.79
N ASP A 107 5.43 -2.51 -3.40
CA ASP A 107 5.29 -3.97 -3.47
C ASP A 107 4.09 -4.45 -2.66
N SER A 108 3.91 -3.91 -1.45
CA SER A 108 2.74 -4.19 -0.61
C SER A 108 1.43 -3.81 -1.32
N ALA A 109 1.37 -2.64 -1.96
CA ALA A 109 0.16 -2.18 -2.62
C ALA A 109 -0.16 -3.00 -3.87
N VAL A 110 0.80 -3.21 -4.77
CA VAL A 110 0.57 -3.91 -6.05
C VAL A 110 0.40 -5.42 -5.86
N GLY A 111 1.17 -6.03 -4.93
CA GLY A 111 1.04 -7.44 -4.60
C GLY A 111 -0.30 -7.75 -3.93
N CYS A 112 -0.73 -6.94 -2.95
CA CYS A 112 -2.04 -7.08 -2.33
C CYS A 112 -3.20 -6.78 -3.29
N ALA A 113 -3.02 -5.92 -4.29
CA ALA A 113 -4.01 -5.75 -5.34
C ALA A 113 -4.22 -7.05 -6.14
N VAL A 114 -3.15 -7.75 -6.51
CA VAL A 114 -3.25 -9.09 -7.12
C VAL A 114 -3.89 -10.09 -6.16
N GLN A 115 -3.44 -10.13 -4.89
CA GLN A 115 -4.01 -11.03 -3.87
C GLN A 115 -5.51 -10.87 -3.73
N SER A 116 -6.03 -9.64 -3.76
CA SER A 116 -7.45 -9.34 -3.58
C SER A 116 -8.36 -10.02 -4.61
N MET A 117 -7.80 -10.45 -5.74
CA MET A 117 -8.51 -11.13 -6.83
C MET A 117 -8.46 -12.67 -6.71
N LEU A 118 -7.70 -13.22 -5.77
CA LEU A 118 -7.45 -14.65 -5.68
C LEU A 118 -8.53 -15.36 -4.85
N PRO A 119 -9.01 -16.53 -5.31
CA PRO A 119 -9.93 -17.36 -4.54
C PRO A 119 -9.23 -17.98 -3.33
N ALA A 120 -10.00 -18.55 -2.42
CA ALA A 120 -9.49 -19.37 -1.31
C ALA A 120 -8.59 -20.51 -1.82
N GLY A 121 -7.55 -20.85 -1.06
CA GLY A 121 -6.59 -21.91 -1.41
C GLY A 121 -5.55 -21.49 -2.45
N VAL A 122 -5.53 -20.25 -2.92
CA VAL A 122 -4.58 -19.76 -3.92
C VAL A 122 -3.73 -18.64 -3.32
N GLY A 123 -2.41 -18.77 -3.48
CA GLY A 123 -1.42 -17.79 -3.07
C GLY A 123 -0.73 -17.11 -4.24
N TYR A 124 0.09 -16.14 -3.93
CA TYR A 124 0.95 -15.46 -4.91
C TYR A 124 2.31 -15.15 -4.33
N THR A 125 3.25 -14.86 -5.20
CA THR A 125 4.52 -14.22 -4.84
C THR A 125 4.96 -13.26 -5.93
N THR A 126 5.54 -12.13 -5.54
CA THR A 126 6.15 -11.17 -6.47
C THR A 126 7.37 -11.82 -7.14
N LEU A 127 7.38 -11.90 -8.46
CA LEU A 127 8.53 -12.33 -9.26
C LEU A 127 9.40 -11.14 -9.66
N GLU A 128 8.78 -10.02 -9.94
CA GLU A 128 9.45 -8.81 -10.42
C GLU A 128 8.63 -7.59 -10.01
N ILE A 129 9.32 -6.55 -9.59
CA ILE A 129 8.77 -5.21 -9.45
C ILE A 129 9.73 -4.21 -10.08
N LYS A 130 9.22 -3.39 -11.00
CA LYS A 130 9.94 -2.26 -11.57
C LYS A 130 9.43 -0.98 -10.94
N VAL A 131 10.32 -0.24 -10.27
CA VAL A 131 9.99 1.03 -9.62
C VAL A 131 10.71 2.18 -10.29
N ASN A 132 10.00 3.25 -10.59
CA ASN A 132 10.55 4.53 -11.04
C ASN A 132 10.35 5.56 -9.93
N LEU A 133 11.45 6.05 -9.36
CA LEU A 133 11.47 7.10 -8.35
C LEU A 133 11.45 8.47 -9.05
N ILE A 134 10.40 9.24 -8.85
CA ILE A 134 10.14 10.50 -9.57
C ILE A 134 10.54 11.71 -8.72
N ARG A 135 10.24 11.64 -7.41
CA ARG A 135 10.43 12.76 -6.47
C ARG A 135 10.99 12.24 -5.16
N ALA A 136 12.00 12.93 -4.61
CA ALA A 136 12.51 12.62 -3.27
C ALA A 136 11.45 12.87 -2.19
N MET A 137 11.43 12.00 -1.17
CA MET A 137 10.69 12.21 0.07
C MET A 137 11.62 12.59 1.21
N SER A 138 11.07 13.27 2.20
CA SER A 138 11.73 13.61 3.46
C SER A 138 10.75 13.49 4.62
N SER A 139 11.23 13.62 5.86
CA SER A 139 10.37 13.67 7.06
C SER A 139 9.37 14.83 7.06
N LYS A 140 9.54 15.80 6.14
CA LYS A 140 8.61 16.92 5.94
C LYS A 140 7.54 16.65 4.88
N THR A 141 7.60 15.50 4.19
CA THR A 141 6.65 15.16 3.13
C THR A 141 5.24 14.96 3.69
N GLY A 142 5.13 14.45 4.91
CA GLY A 142 3.85 14.05 5.50
C GLY A 142 3.36 12.69 4.97
N PRO A 143 2.12 12.32 5.28
CA PRO A 143 1.55 11.06 4.83
C PRO A 143 1.54 10.93 3.31
N VAL A 144 1.86 9.72 2.83
CA VAL A 144 1.78 9.34 1.42
C VAL A 144 0.95 8.06 1.29
N ARG A 145 0.28 7.91 0.16
CA ARG A 145 -0.48 6.69 -0.18
C ARG A 145 0.13 5.99 -1.37
N ALA A 146 0.34 4.68 -1.23
CA ALA A 146 0.62 3.79 -2.33
C ALA A 146 -0.68 3.09 -2.73
N GLU A 147 -1.15 3.37 -3.92
CA GLU A 147 -2.29 2.71 -4.55
C GLU A 147 -1.79 1.67 -5.54
N GLY A 148 -2.19 0.41 -5.35
CA GLY A 148 -1.99 -0.67 -6.30
C GLY A 148 -3.30 -0.99 -7.01
N LYS A 149 -3.24 -1.20 -8.34
CA LYS A 149 -4.35 -1.61 -9.18
C LYS A 149 -3.96 -2.78 -10.07
N VAL A 150 -4.82 -3.78 -10.11
CA VAL A 150 -4.65 -4.92 -11.03
C VAL A 150 -4.78 -4.44 -12.47
N ILE A 151 -3.84 -4.90 -13.32
CA ILE A 151 -3.95 -4.81 -14.77
C ILE A 151 -4.67 -6.05 -15.28
N GLN A 152 -4.19 -7.25 -14.85
CA GLN A 152 -4.81 -8.53 -15.18
C GLN A 152 -4.44 -9.62 -14.18
N VAL A 153 -5.34 -10.55 -13.93
CA VAL A 153 -5.08 -11.79 -13.18
C VAL A 153 -5.49 -12.98 -14.03
N GLY A 154 -4.50 -13.83 -14.33
CA GLY A 154 -4.68 -15.10 -15.02
C GLY A 154 -4.58 -16.29 -14.07
N LYS A 155 -4.42 -17.51 -14.61
CA LYS A 155 -4.30 -18.74 -13.81
C LYS A 155 -2.95 -18.87 -13.08
N GLN A 156 -1.85 -18.37 -13.67
CA GLN A 156 -0.49 -18.52 -13.16
C GLN A 156 0.23 -17.20 -12.98
N VAL A 157 -0.27 -16.11 -13.58
CA VAL A 157 0.37 -14.79 -13.55
C VAL A 157 -0.68 -13.74 -13.27
N GLY A 158 -0.34 -12.83 -12.33
CA GLY A 158 -1.05 -11.60 -12.08
C GLY A 158 -0.13 -10.41 -12.32
N THR A 159 -0.66 -9.34 -12.94
CA THR A 159 0.06 -8.09 -13.15
C THR A 159 -0.72 -6.93 -12.55
N ALA A 160 0.01 -6.00 -11.97
CA ALA A 160 -0.56 -4.79 -11.37
C ALA A 160 0.35 -3.58 -11.62
N GLU A 161 -0.21 -2.41 -11.50
CA GLU A 161 0.50 -1.14 -11.45
C GLU A 161 0.21 -0.41 -10.14
N GLY A 162 1.09 0.50 -9.76
CA GLY A 162 0.89 1.30 -8.55
C GLY A 162 1.61 2.62 -8.60
N ARG A 163 1.21 3.53 -7.72
CA ARG A 163 1.83 4.85 -7.57
C ARG A 163 1.81 5.29 -6.12
N ILE A 164 2.81 6.09 -5.75
CA ILE A 164 2.85 6.80 -4.46
C ILE A 164 2.52 8.26 -4.73
N VAL A 165 1.53 8.76 -3.98
CA VAL A 165 1.10 10.17 -4.04
C VAL A 165 0.99 10.77 -2.63
N ASP A 166 1.08 12.10 -2.53
CA ASP A 166 0.67 12.85 -1.34
C ASP A 166 -0.78 13.36 -1.46
N ALA A 167 -1.26 14.03 -0.42
CA ALA A 167 -2.62 14.57 -0.36
C ALA A 167 -2.90 15.68 -1.41
N ALA A 168 -1.85 16.27 -1.99
CA ALA A 168 -1.97 17.23 -3.10
C ALA A 168 -1.94 16.53 -4.49
N GLY A 169 -1.94 15.19 -4.54
CA GLY A 169 -1.88 14.40 -5.77
C GLY A 169 -0.50 14.41 -6.45
N ARG A 170 0.56 14.88 -5.78
CA ARG A 170 1.91 14.87 -6.35
C ARG A 170 2.45 13.45 -6.36
N ILE A 171 2.90 12.99 -7.51
CA ILE A 171 3.46 11.63 -7.67
C ILE A 171 4.92 11.62 -7.20
N TYR A 172 5.26 10.64 -6.36
CA TYR A 172 6.61 10.39 -5.85
C TYR A 172 7.28 9.18 -6.50
N ALA A 173 6.51 8.16 -6.82
CA ALA A 173 6.99 6.98 -7.53
C ALA A 173 5.82 6.29 -8.24
N HIS A 174 6.14 5.47 -9.23
CA HIS A 174 5.20 4.50 -9.79
C HIS A 174 5.91 3.16 -10.02
N ALA A 175 5.12 2.08 -10.08
CA ALA A 175 5.61 0.74 -10.30
C ALA A 175 4.70 -0.09 -11.18
N THR A 176 5.28 -1.14 -11.77
CA THR A 176 4.58 -2.30 -12.32
C THR A 176 5.14 -3.56 -11.69
N THR A 177 4.30 -4.61 -11.56
CA THR A 177 4.72 -5.89 -11.00
C THR A 177 4.18 -7.06 -11.80
N THR A 178 4.92 -8.17 -11.72
CA THR A 178 4.49 -9.49 -12.15
C THR A 178 4.53 -10.44 -10.96
N CYS A 179 3.40 -11.08 -10.66
CA CYS A 179 3.25 -12.06 -9.59
C CYS A 179 3.01 -13.45 -10.15
N LEU A 180 3.68 -14.46 -9.58
CA LEU A 180 3.33 -15.86 -9.78
C LEU A 180 2.14 -16.20 -8.89
N ILE A 181 1.17 -16.90 -9.46
CA ILE A 181 -0.02 -17.40 -8.76
C ILE A 181 0.07 -18.92 -8.68
N PHE A 182 -0.17 -19.49 -7.51
CA PHE A 182 -0.04 -20.93 -7.26
C PHE A 182 -1.03 -21.42 -6.21
N PRO A 183 -1.43 -22.71 -6.24
CA PRO A 183 -2.17 -23.32 -5.15
C PRO A 183 -1.35 -23.30 -3.86
N LEU A 184 -1.95 -22.96 -2.74
CA LEU A 184 -1.29 -23.08 -1.43
C LEU A 184 -1.06 -24.57 -1.10
N PRO A 185 0.10 -24.95 -0.55
CA PRO A 185 0.50 -26.32 -0.28
C PRO A 185 -0.39 -27.06 0.72
#